data_c24d20f26311fa5d597b2ed4aaeee54c
#
_entry.id   c24d20f26311fa5d597b2ed4aaeee54c
#
_cell.length_a   1.000
_cell.length_b   1.000
_cell.length_c   1.000
_cell.angle_alpha   90.00
_cell.angle_beta   90.00
_cell.angle_gamma   90.00
#
_symmetry.space_group_name_H-M   'P 1'
#
loop_
_entity.id
_entity.type
_entity.pdbx_description
1 polymer ?
#
loop_
_entity_poly.entity_id
_entity_poly.type
_entity_poly.pdbx_seq_one_letter_code
_entity_poly.pdbx_strand_id
1 'polypeptide(L)'
;MKKNKKKLFVRAVLLMGVLFASSNTFAAQGIIPDCKMLPLANNPIITGVANTTVCVDIPVSLTENHTVFNLDSLATTDGTAAGAPVGIRHMWMFGKAMQARVAHGLMKPEDIQIIGVIHGSALGWALNDAWWQSQVDEDGHQLYPNGNPYKDWIEKLFALNNAGLNVQLEVCGVTLSGKGLTRDNVYSSDNGRIFVNQGAIGRLVDLQQKGYKYIQEGWVDNDKKKHDD
;
A
#
# COMPACT_ATOMS: atom_id res chain seq x y z
N MET A 1 25.93 83.63 2.23
CA MET A 1 24.57 83.10 2.33
C MET A 1 24.23 82.42 1.02
N LYS A 2 24.27 81.01 1.01
CA LYS A 2 23.99 80.22 -0.21
C LYS A 2 22.64 79.53 -0.01
N LYS A 3 21.66 79.91 -0.83
CA LYS A 3 20.35 79.27 -0.89
C LYS A 3 20.45 77.99 -1.72
N ASN A 4 20.35 76.87 -1.13
CA ASN A 4 20.21 75.55 -1.79
C ASN A 4 18.76 75.35 -2.19
N LYS A 5 18.52 75.34 -3.50
CA LYS A 5 17.28 74.97 -4.15
C LYS A 5 17.26 73.42 -4.20
N LYS A 6 16.47 72.74 -3.36
CA LYS A 6 16.19 71.35 -3.54
C LYS A 6 15.16 71.18 -4.63
N LYS A 7 15.60 70.56 -5.73
CA LYS A 7 14.72 70.12 -6.81
C LYS A 7 13.91 68.90 -6.33
N LEU A 8 12.62 69.10 -6.22
CA LEU A 8 11.66 68.06 -5.95
C LEU A 8 11.46 67.21 -7.23
N PHE A 9 12.07 66.03 -7.27
CA PHE A 9 11.80 65.07 -8.33
C PHE A 9 10.55 64.28 -7.93
N VAL A 10 9.43 64.67 -8.53
CA VAL A 10 8.20 63.85 -8.47
C VAL A 10 8.41 62.66 -9.41
N ARG A 11 8.77 61.52 -8.86
CA ARG A 11 8.68 60.24 -9.56
C ARG A 11 7.26 59.76 -9.48
N ALA A 12 6.53 59.89 -10.58
CA ALA A 12 5.29 59.17 -10.79
C ALA A 12 5.63 57.69 -10.85
N VAL A 13 5.40 56.98 -9.75
CA VAL A 13 5.39 55.54 -9.73
C VAL A 13 4.04 55.10 -10.26
N LEU A 14 4.04 54.68 -11.53
CA LEU A 14 2.92 53.98 -12.12
C LEU A 14 2.79 52.62 -11.38
N LEU A 15 1.93 52.57 -10.40
CA LEU A 15 1.48 51.30 -9.83
C LEU A 15 0.63 50.60 -10.88
N MET A 16 1.25 49.80 -11.74
CA MET A 16 0.56 48.75 -12.44
C MET A 16 0.16 47.71 -11.39
N GLY A 17 -1.01 47.90 -10.83
CA GLY A 17 -1.71 46.84 -10.06
C GLY A 17 -2.01 45.70 -10.99
N VAL A 18 -1.10 44.73 -11.04
CA VAL A 18 -1.41 43.41 -11.55
C VAL A 18 -2.39 42.82 -10.55
N LEU A 19 -3.67 43.01 -10.80
CA LEU A 19 -4.76 42.22 -10.24
C LEU A 19 -4.49 40.79 -10.69
N PHE A 20 -3.76 40.03 -9.86
CA PHE A 20 -3.90 38.58 -9.85
C PHE A 20 -5.33 38.31 -9.39
N ALA A 21 -6.26 38.37 -10.33
CA ALA A 21 -7.48 37.62 -10.22
C ALA A 21 -7.02 36.17 -10.09
N SER A 22 -6.84 35.69 -8.86
CA SER A 22 -6.91 34.28 -8.56
C SER A 22 -8.30 33.83 -9.00
N SER A 23 -8.43 33.57 -10.30
CA SER A 23 -9.50 32.75 -10.79
C SER A 23 -9.32 31.40 -10.09
N ASN A 24 -9.91 31.26 -8.91
CA ASN A 24 -10.44 29.97 -8.48
C ASN A 24 -11.43 29.56 -9.57
N THR A 25 -10.91 29.15 -10.72
CA THR A 25 -11.62 28.23 -11.55
C THR A 25 -11.77 26.98 -10.69
N PHE A 26 -12.79 26.96 -9.80
CA PHE A 26 -13.53 25.74 -9.65
C PHE A 26 -13.77 25.33 -11.09
N ALA A 27 -12.99 24.36 -11.57
CA ALA A 27 -13.35 23.68 -12.80
C ALA A 27 -14.81 23.35 -12.58
N ALA A 28 -15.70 24.07 -13.26
CA ALA A 28 -17.09 23.68 -13.32
C ALA A 28 -16.97 22.20 -13.62
N GLN A 29 -17.51 21.36 -12.74
CA GLN A 29 -17.62 19.94 -13.03
C GLN A 29 -18.42 19.91 -14.30
N GLY A 30 -17.66 19.90 -15.43
CA GLY A 30 -18.25 19.79 -16.74
C GLY A 30 -19.10 18.56 -16.65
N ILE A 31 -20.35 18.67 -17.04
CA ILE A 31 -21.22 17.54 -17.26
C ILE A 31 -20.35 16.57 -18.07
N ILE A 32 -19.89 15.47 -17.45
CA ILE A 32 -19.16 14.43 -18.15
C ILE A 32 -20.26 13.70 -18.95
N PRO A 33 -20.37 13.96 -20.26
CA PRO A 33 -21.59 13.60 -20.96
C PRO A 33 -21.76 12.09 -21.08
N ASP A 34 -20.67 11.32 -21.08
CA ASP A 34 -20.70 9.88 -21.33
C ASP A 34 -19.60 9.18 -20.50
N CYS A 35 -19.99 8.63 -19.38
CA CYS A 35 -19.12 7.70 -18.66
C CYS A 35 -18.89 6.46 -19.51
N LYS A 36 -17.69 5.86 -19.43
CA LYS A 36 -17.42 4.57 -20.07
C LYS A 36 -17.91 3.45 -19.19
N MET A 37 -18.75 2.57 -19.73
CA MET A 37 -19.07 1.31 -19.08
C MET A 37 -17.83 0.43 -19.08
N LEU A 38 -17.16 0.34 -17.94
CA LEU A 38 -15.98 -0.50 -17.75
C LEU A 38 -16.32 -1.64 -16.78
N PRO A 39 -15.76 -2.85 -17.02
CA PRO A 39 -15.90 -3.92 -16.06
C PRO A 39 -15.24 -3.50 -14.75
N LEU A 40 -15.97 -3.59 -13.64
CA LEU A 40 -15.33 -3.66 -12.34
C LEU A 40 -14.47 -4.90 -12.36
N ALA A 41 -13.16 -4.74 -12.17
CA ALA A 41 -12.31 -5.86 -11.85
C ALA A 41 -13.01 -6.63 -10.73
N ASN A 42 -13.20 -7.95 -10.92
CA ASN A 42 -13.85 -8.81 -9.94
C ASN A 42 -13.40 -8.42 -8.54
N ASN A 43 -14.22 -7.65 -7.84
CA ASN A 43 -13.89 -7.25 -6.49
C ASN A 43 -14.16 -8.46 -5.59
N PRO A 44 -13.12 -9.16 -5.11
CA PRO A 44 -13.30 -10.38 -4.35
C PRO A 44 -13.95 -10.15 -2.98
N ILE A 45 -14.11 -8.88 -2.58
CA ILE A 45 -14.73 -8.49 -1.31
C ILE A 45 -16.24 -8.36 -1.47
N ILE A 46 -16.72 -8.05 -2.67
CA ILE A 46 -18.14 -7.99 -2.95
C ILE A 46 -18.54 -9.34 -3.55
N THR A 47 -18.85 -10.28 -2.67
CA THR A 47 -19.38 -11.60 -3.09
C THR A 47 -20.68 -11.41 -3.86
N GLY A 48 -20.73 -11.92 -5.08
CA GLY A 48 -21.95 -11.89 -5.92
C GLY A 48 -21.91 -10.90 -7.09
N VAL A 49 -20.88 -10.08 -7.24
CA VAL A 49 -20.72 -9.13 -8.35
C VAL A 49 -19.71 -9.65 -9.37
N ALA A 50 -19.96 -10.82 -9.94
CA ALA A 50 -19.22 -11.29 -11.10
C ALA A 50 -19.65 -10.49 -12.35
N ASN A 51 -18.67 -9.94 -13.09
CA ASN A 51 -18.87 -9.27 -14.38
C ASN A 51 -19.72 -8.00 -14.36
N THR A 52 -19.77 -7.25 -13.25
CA THR A 52 -20.47 -5.97 -13.22
C THR A 52 -19.67 -4.92 -13.97
N THR A 53 -20.29 -4.30 -14.94
CA THR A 53 -19.80 -3.06 -15.54
C THR A 53 -20.34 -1.87 -14.77
N VAL A 54 -19.52 -0.86 -14.60
CA VAL A 54 -19.94 0.42 -13.99
C VAL A 54 -19.62 1.57 -14.92
N CYS A 55 -20.37 2.63 -14.75
CA CYS A 55 -20.13 3.89 -15.41
C CYS A 55 -18.91 4.56 -14.75
N VAL A 56 -17.81 4.73 -15.48
CA VAL A 56 -16.54 5.25 -14.96
C VAL A 56 -16.24 6.59 -15.59
N ASP A 57 -16.19 7.64 -14.77
CA ASP A 57 -15.83 8.98 -15.21
C ASP A 57 -14.32 9.11 -15.45
N ILE A 58 -13.50 8.50 -14.58
CA ILE A 58 -12.04 8.54 -14.67
C ILE A 58 -11.52 7.10 -14.75
N PRO A 59 -11.26 6.57 -15.95
CA PRO A 59 -10.69 5.24 -16.09
C PRO A 59 -9.23 5.21 -15.61
N VAL A 60 -8.87 4.15 -14.91
CA VAL A 60 -7.46 3.90 -14.56
C VAL A 60 -6.73 3.41 -15.81
N SER A 61 -5.73 4.17 -16.24
CA SER A 61 -4.85 3.82 -17.35
C SER A 61 -3.48 3.41 -16.81
N LEU A 62 -3.28 2.09 -16.67
CA LEU A 62 -1.98 1.52 -16.31
C LEU A 62 -1.52 0.63 -17.47
N THR A 63 -0.32 0.87 -17.95
CA THR A 63 0.34 0.05 -18.99
C THR A 63 1.30 -0.96 -18.39
N GLU A 64 1.91 -0.61 -17.26
CA GLU A 64 2.75 -1.47 -16.43
C GLU A 64 2.49 -1.14 -14.96
N ASN A 65 2.76 -2.08 -14.08
CA ASN A 65 2.57 -1.87 -12.65
C ASN A 65 3.66 -2.56 -11.84
N HIS A 66 4.65 -1.78 -11.45
CA HIS A 66 5.65 -2.16 -10.47
C HIS A 66 5.33 -1.43 -9.17
N THR A 67 4.83 -2.14 -8.17
CA THR A 67 4.35 -1.55 -6.92
C THR A 67 5.02 -2.20 -5.73
N VAL A 68 5.47 -1.37 -4.78
CA VAL A 68 5.95 -1.83 -3.47
C VAL A 68 5.02 -1.35 -2.37
N PHE A 69 4.60 -2.29 -1.53
CA PHE A 69 3.85 -2.06 -0.31
C PHE A 69 4.79 -2.04 0.88
N ASN A 70 4.77 -0.95 1.64
CA ASN A 70 5.46 -0.86 2.92
C ASN A 70 4.55 -1.41 4.02
N LEU A 71 4.90 -2.56 4.58
CA LEU A 71 4.12 -3.29 5.57
C LEU A 71 4.82 -3.20 6.94
N ASP A 72 4.49 -2.18 7.73
CA ASP A 72 5.18 -1.86 8.97
C ASP A 72 4.34 -2.02 10.25
N SER A 73 3.04 -2.23 10.09
CA SER A 73 2.09 -2.35 11.21
C SER A 73 1.37 -3.68 11.20
N LEU A 74 1.20 -4.30 12.39
CA LEU A 74 0.46 -5.54 12.59
C LEU A 74 -1.07 -5.31 12.65
N ALA A 75 -1.56 -4.22 12.07
CA ALA A 75 -2.98 -3.88 12.08
C ALA A 75 -3.83 -4.95 11.38
N THR A 76 -4.95 -5.30 12.00
CA THR A 76 -5.98 -6.18 11.45
C THR A 76 -7.31 -5.45 11.31
N THR A 77 -8.20 -5.95 10.46
CA THR A 77 -9.45 -5.26 10.11
C THR A 77 -10.40 -5.05 11.30
N ASP A 78 -10.29 -5.87 12.34
CA ASP A 78 -11.12 -5.83 13.54
C ASP A 78 -10.31 -5.64 14.84
N GLY A 79 -9.00 -5.41 14.72
CA GLY A 79 -8.11 -5.24 15.85
C GLY A 79 -7.77 -6.54 16.60
N THR A 80 -8.19 -7.70 16.12
CA THR A 80 -7.90 -9.01 16.69
C THR A 80 -6.93 -9.81 15.82
N ALA A 81 -6.28 -10.83 16.40
CA ALA A 81 -5.43 -11.74 15.64
C ALA A 81 -6.22 -12.60 14.62
N ALA A 82 -7.53 -12.71 14.78
CA ALA A 82 -8.41 -13.41 13.84
C ALA A 82 -8.79 -12.54 12.64
N GLY A 83 -8.63 -11.22 12.74
CA GLY A 83 -8.92 -10.28 11.67
C GLY A 83 -7.94 -10.40 10.50
N ALA A 84 -8.39 -9.94 9.33
CA ALA A 84 -7.51 -9.89 8.16
C ALA A 84 -6.38 -8.87 8.37
N PRO A 85 -5.12 -9.24 8.10
CA PRO A 85 -4.00 -8.30 8.17
C PRO A 85 -4.17 -7.21 7.11
N VAL A 86 -4.33 -5.95 7.53
CA VAL A 86 -4.75 -4.83 6.66
C VAL A 86 -3.84 -4.70 5.45
N GLY A 87 -2.54 -4.61 5.63
CA GLY A 87 -1.60 -4.42 4.52
C GLY A 87 -1.57 -5.62 3.55
N ILE A 88 -1.56 -6.86 4.06
CA ILE A 88 -1.59 -8.07 3.22
C ILE A 88 -2.92 -8.16 2.45
N ARG A 89 -4.04 -7.83 3.11
CA ARG A 89 -5.35 -7.79 2.46
C ARG A 89 -5.38 -6.74 1.33
N HIS A 90 -4.88 -5.53 1.56
CA HIS A 90 -4.82 -4.49 0.53
C HIS A 90 -3.94 -4.91 -0.65
N MET A 91 -2.78 -5.48 -0.36
CA MET A 91 -1.90 -6.03 -1.39
C MET A 91 -2.59 -7.13 -2.22
N TRP A 92 -3.35 -8.02 -1.57
CA TRP A 92 -4.14 -9.05 -2.25
C TRP A 92 -5.26 -8.45 -3.11
N MET A 93 -6.02 -7.46 -2.59
CA MET A 93 -7.05 -6.76 -3.36
C MET A 93 -6.47 -6.09 -4.60
N PHE A 94 -5.34 -5.42 -4.45
CA PHE A 94 -4.61 -4.81 -5.55
C PHE A 94 -4.18 -5.85 -6.59
N GLY A 95 -3.62 -6.97 -6.15
CA GLY A 95 -3.25 -8.09 -7.02
C GLY A 95 -4.46 -8.67 -7.78
N LYS A 96 -5.63 -8.80 -7.12
CA LYS A 96 -6.88 -9.23 -7.78
C LYS A 96 -7.35 -8.22 -8.83
N ALA A 97 -7.21 -6.93 -8.58
CA ALA A 97 -7.51 -5.90 -9.58
C ALA A 97 -6.58 -6.00 -10.79
N MET A 98 -5.28 -6.26 -10.57
CA MET A 98 -4.32 -6.47 -11.66
C MET A 98 -4.62 -7.76 -12.44
N GLN A 99 -4.96 -8.86 -11.75
CA GLN A 99 -5.38 -10.11 -12.39
C GLN A 99 -6.58 -9.89 -13.33
N ALA A 100 -7.56 -9.12 -12.90
CA ALA A 100 -8.72 -8.80 -13.75
C ALA A 100 -8.31 -7.99 -14.99
N ARG A 101 -7.38 -7.04 -14.86
CA ARG A 101 -6.85 -6.28 -16.01
C ARG A 101 -6.16 -7.18 -17.02
N VAL A 102 -5.39 -8.17 -16.57
CA VAL A 102 -4.78 -9.19 -17.43
C VAL A 102 -5.86 -10.00 -18.12
N ALA A 103 -6.87 -10.47 -17.40
CA ALA A 103 -7.97 -11.25 -17.97
C ALA A 103 -8.75 -10.50 -19.06
N HIS A 104 -8.80 -9.16 -18.96
CA HIS A 104 -9.43 -8.29 -19.97
C HIS A 104 -8.46 -7.82 -21.08
N GLY A 105 -7.22 -8.32 -21.11
CA GLY A 105 -6.22 -7.94 -22.11
C GLY A 105 -5.72 -6.49 -22.01
N LEU A 106 -5.92 -5.85 -20.85
CA LEU A 106 -5.51 -4.47 -20.61
C LEU A 106 -4.05 -4.35 -20.14
N MET A 107 -3.48 -5.44 -19.66
CA MET A 107 -2.09 -5.58 -19.22
C MET A 107 -1.60 -6.99 -19.50
N LYS A 108 -0.29 -7.15 -19.56
CA LYS A 108 0.32 -8.48 -19.60
C LYS A 108 0.80 -8.88 -18.20
N PRO A 109 0.81 -10.16 -17.86
CA PRO A 109 1.27 -10.63 -16.55
C PRO A 109 2.69 -10.18 -16.22
N GLU A 110 3.59 -10.20 -17.22
CA GLU A 110 5.01 -9.80 -17.08
C GLU A 110 5.21 -8.32 -16.75
N ASP A 111 4.22 -7.46 -17.06
CA ASP A 111 4.26 -6.03 -16.75
C ASP A 111 3.82 -5.73 -15.30
N ILE A 112 3.50 -6.78 -14.51
CA ILE A 112 2.98 -6.63 -13.15
C ILE A 112 3.98 -7.23 -12.16
N GLN A 113 4.49 -6.39 -11.26
CA GLN A 113 5.32 -6.80 -10.13
C GLN A 113 4.81 -6.14 -8.85
N ILE A 114 4.48 -6.95 -7.87
CA ILE A 114 3.92 -6.51 -6.59
C ILE A 114 4.81 -7.04 -5.48
N ILE A 115 5.47 -6.15 -4.75
CA ILE A 115 6.37 -6.52 -3.66
C ILE A 115 5.84 -5.97 -2.35
N GLY A 116 5.69 -6.82 -1.34
CA GLY A 116 5.40 -6.40 0.04
C GLY A 116 6.65 -6.50 0.89
N VAL A 117 7.07 -5.40 1.52
CA VAL A 117 8.23 -5.33 2.41
C VAL A 117 7.74 -5.25 3.85
N ILE A 118 7.87 -6.35 4.58
CA ILE A 118 7.42 -6.53 5.96
C ILE A 118 8.52 -6.12 6.92
N HIS A 119 8.21 -5.24 7.88
CA HIS A 119 9.15 -4.86 8.95
C HIS A 119 8.43 -4.33 10.19
N GLY A 120 9.18 -3.90 11.20
CA GLY A 120 8.62 -3.34 12.42
C GLY A 120 7.67 -4.33 13.12
N SER A 121 6.49 -3.84 13.51
CA SER A 121 5.48 -4.67 14.19
C SER A 121 4.83 -5.70 13.26
N ALA A 122 4.82 -5.48 11.95
CA ALA A 122 4.29 -6.42 10.97
C ALA A 122 5.11 -7.72 10.85
N LEU A 123 6.30 -7.79 11.47
CA LEU A 123 7.13 -9.01 11.46
C LEU A 123 6.35 -10.28 11.76
N GLY A 124 5.37 -10.22 12.69
CA GLY A 124 4.55 -11.36 13.06
C GLY A 124 3.86 -12.03 11.87
N TRP A 125 3.48 -11.29 10.84
CA TRP A 125 2.87 -11.87 9.64
C TRP A 125 3.80 -12.83 8.91
N ALA A 126 5.12 -12.52 8.94
CA ALA A 126 6.12 -13.28 8.20
C ALA A 126 6.61 -14.54 8.94
N LEU A 127 6.19 -14.80 10.16
CA LEU A 127 6.73 -15.89 10.97
C LEU A 127 6.00 -17.21 10.72
N ASN A 128 6.71 -18.32 10.83
CA ASN A 128 6.17 -19.66 10.59
C ASN A 128 5.29 -20.19 11.75
N ASP A 129 4.61 -21.29 11.50
CA ASP A 129 3.72 -21.92 12.47
C ASP A 129 4.44 -22.30 13.78
N ALA A 130 5.69 -22.78 13.70
CA ALA A 130 6.47 -23.19 14.86
C ALA A 130 6.75 -22.02 15.81
N TRP A 131 7.06 -20.84 15.26
CA TRP A 131 7.24 -19.63 16.07
C TRP A 131 5.93 -19.22 16.76
N TRP A 132 4.80 -19.20 16.05
CA TRP A 132 3.50 -18.87 16.63
C TRP A 132 3.04 -19.86 17.69
N GLN A 133 3.27 -21.15 17.48
CA GLN A 133 2.97 -22.21 18.44
C GLN A 133 3.85 -22.14 19.71
N SER A 134 5.02 -21.52 19.64
CA SER A 134 5.88 -21.30 20.79
C SER A 134 5.41 -20.16 21.70
N GLN A 135 4.42 -19.35 21.26
CA GLN A 135 3.88 -18.26 22.06
C GLN A 135 2.91 -18.80 23.11
N VAL A 136 3.16 -18.49 24.37
CA VAL A 136 2.36 -18.95 25.51
C VAL A 136 1.88 -17.77 26.33
N ASP A 137 0.76 -17.96 27.04
CA ASP A 137 0.28 -17.03 28.05
C ASP A 137 1.08 -17.12 29.36
N GLU A 138 0.67 -16.37 30.39
CA GLU A 138 1.31 -16.35 31.72
C GLU A 138 1.22 -17.72 32.41
N ASP A 139 0.22 -18.55 32.09
CA ASP A 139 0.00 -19.90 32.64
C ASP A 139 0.70 -21.00 31.82
N GLY A 140 1.38 -20.66 30.73
CA GLY A 140 2.10 -21.58 29.85
C GLY A 140 1.23 -22.25 28.78
N HIS A 141 -0.03 -21.84 28.59
CA HIS A 141 -0.87 -22.33 27.51
C HIS A 141 -0.52 -21.70 26.15
N GLN A 142 -0.53 -22.50 25.11
CA GLN A 142 -0.28 -22.00 23.76
C GLN A 142 -1.38 -21.00 23.33
N LEU A 143 -0.95 -19.78 22.96
CA LEU A 143 -1.86 -18.77 22.44
C LEU A 143 -2.33 -19.06 21.00
N TYR A 144 -1.49 -19.72 20.20
CA TYR A 144 -1.74 -19.99 18.78
C TYR A 144 -1.47 -21.46 18.44
N PRO A 145 -2.29 -22.42 18.94
CA PRO A 145 -2.04 -23.86 18.74
C PRO A 145 -2.10 -24.27 17.27
N ASN A 146 -2.81 -23.50 16.43
CA ASN A 146 -2.94 -23.73 14.98
C ASN A 146 -1.84 -23.08 14.13
N GLY A 147 -0.83 -22.46 14.77
CA GLY A 147 0.26 -21.76 14.09
C GLY A 147 -0.06 -20.34 13.70
N ASN A 148 0.52 -19.87 12.60
CA ASN A 148 0.38 -18.48 12.14
C ASN A 148 -1.08 -18.14 11.79
N PRO A 149 -1.73 -17.22 12.53
CA PRO A 149 -3.13 -16.86 12.29
C PRO A 149 -3.33 -16.14 10.95
N TYR A 150 -2.28 -15.67 10.32
CA TYR A 150 -2.32 -14.91 9.06
C TYR A 150 -1.97 -15.75 7.83
N LYS A 151 -1.62 -17.03 7.99
CA LYS A 151 -1.14 -17.89 6.90
C LYS A 151 -2.11 -17.96 5.72
N ASP A 152 -3.41 -18.00 5.95
CA ASP A 152 -4.40 -18.07 4.89
C ASP A 152 -4.38 -16.83 3.99
N TRP A 153 -4.07 -15.66 4.54
CA TRP A 153 -3.91 -14.43 3.77
C TRP A 153 -2.63 -14.41 2.97
N ILE A 154 -1.54 -14.96 3.50
CA ILE A 154 -0.27 -15.13 2.80
C ILE A 154 -0.45 -16.09 1.63
N GLU A 155 -1.13 -17.21 1.86
CA GLU A 155 -1.44 -18.20 0.82
C GLU A 155 -2.31 -17.61 -0.30
N LYS A 156 -3.29 -16.77 0.03
CA LYS A 156 -4.08 -16.03 -0.97
C LYS A 156 -3.20 -15.11 -1.84
N LEU A 157 -2.17 -14.49 -1.26
CA LEU A 157 -1.19 -13.71 -2.03
C LEU A 157 -0.35 -14.60 -2.95
N PHE A 158 0.18 -15.71 -2.43
CA PHE A 158 0.98 -16.62 -3.23
C PHE A 158 0.17 -17.25 -4.38
N ALA A 159 -1.12 -17.50 -4.16
CA ALA A 159 -2.01 -18.00 -5.21
C ALA A 159 -2.15 -17.04 -6.41
N LEU A 160 -1.87 -15.75 -6.26
CA LEU A 160 -1.84 -14.83 -7.39
C LEU A 160 -0.72 -15.15 -8.38
N ASN A 161 0.40 -15.74 -7.93
CA ASN A 161 1.48 -16.19 -8.80
C ASN A 161 1.02 -17.34 -9.72
N ASN A 162 0.14 -18.21 -9.24
CA ASN A 162 -0.46 -19.27 -10.07
C ASN A 162 -1.35 -18.72 -11.19
N ALA A 163 -1.82 -17.48 -11.01
CA ALA A 163 -2.55 -16.73 -12.02
C ALA A 163 -1.66 -15.89 -12.96
N GLY A 164 -0.34 -16.11 -12.89
CA GLY A 164 0.66 -15.47 -13.76
C GLY A 164 1.15 -14.10 -13.28
N LEU A 165 0.74 -13.62 -12.10
CA LEU A 165 1.29 -12.39 -11.55
C LEU A 165 2.64 -12.65 -10.88
N ASN A 166 3.46 -11.60 -10.75
CA ASN A 166 4.70 -11.64 -9.97
C ASN A 166 4.47 -10.94 -8.62
N VAL A 167 4.07 -11.71 -7.62
CA VAL A 167 3.82 -11.25 -6.25
C VAL A 167 4.88 -11.82 -5.32
N GLN A 168 5.57 -10.95 -4.58
CA GLN A 168 6.64 -11.32 -3.67
C GLN A 168 6.43 -10.68 -2.30
N LEU A 169 6.64 -11.45 -1.24
CA LEU A 169 6.78 -10.94 0.12
C LEU A 169 8.23 -10.99 0.56
N GLU A 170 8.67 -9.93 1.18
CA GLU A 170 10.00 -9.80 1.77
C GLU A 170 9.88 -9.40 3.24
N VAL A 171 10.75 -9.93 4.09
CA VAL A 171 10.86 -9.55 5.50
C VAL A 171 12.22 -8.95 5.80
N CYS A 172 12.23 -7.93 6.64
CA CYS A 172 13.42 -7.21 7.04
C CYS A 172 14.35 -8.06 7.91
N GLY A 173 15.55 -8.38 7.39
CA GLY A 173 16.56 -9.13 8.14
C GLY A 173 17.06 -8.40 9.38
N VAL A 174 17.11 -7.05 9.37
CA VAL A 174 17.45 -6.26 10.57
C VAL A 174 16.38 -6.45 11.66
N THR A 175 15.10 -6.43 11.29
CA THR A 175 14.00 -6.64 12.26
C THR A 175 14.01 -8.07 12.80
N LEU A 176 14.24 -9.08 11.95
CA LEU A 176 14.40 -10.48 12.37
C LEU A 176 15.54 -10.61 13.39
N SER A 177 16.73 -10.16 13.02
CA SER A 177 17.93 -10.25 13.86
C SER A 177 17.76 -9.50 15.19
N GLY A 178 17.11 -8.32 15.18
CA GLY A 178 16.81 -7.55 16.38
C GLY A 178 15.86 -8.25 17.36
N LYS A 179 15.14 -9.27 16.90
CA LYS A 179 14.29 -10.16 17.71
C LYS A 179 14.92 -11.52 18.01
N GLY A 180 16.19 -11.72 17.66
CA GLY A 180 16.88 -12.99 17.84
C GLY A 180 16.36 -14.10 16.90
N LEU A 181 15.70 -13.73 15.81
CA LEU A 181 15.12 -14.65 14.84
C LEU A 181 16.01 -14.77 13.60
N THR A 182 15.85 -15.87 12.90
CA THR A 182 16.61 -16.19 11.67
C THR A 182 15.66 -16.47 10.52
N ARG A 183 16.21 -16.76 9.35
CA ARG A 183 15.44 -17.19 8.19
C ARG A 183 14.59 -18.43 8.45
N ASP A 184 15.02 -19.33 9.34
CA ASP A 184 14.32 -20.56 9.66
C ASP A 184 12.99 -20.31 10.41
N ASN A 185 12.81 -19.10 10.96
CA ASN A 185 11.57 -18.68 11.58
C ASN A 185 10.59 -18.05 10.58
N VAL A 186 10.99 -17.87 9.31
CA VAL A 186 10.17 -17.22 8.31
C VAL A 186 9.26 -18.22 7.61
N TYR A 187 8.04 -17.77 7.32
CA TYR A 187 7.01 -18.58 6.68
C TYR A 187 7.41 -19.02 5.26
N SER A 188 7.17 -20.29 4.99
CA SER A 188 7.25 -20.88 3.65
C SER A 188 6.24 -22.02 3.51
N SER A 189 5.77 -22.26 2.28
CA SER A 189 4.86 -23.33 1.90
C SER A 189 5.21 -23.86 0.52
N ASP A 190 4.45 -24.84 0.05
CA ASP A 190 4.57 -25.34 -1.33
C ASP A 190 4.19 -24.29 -2.38
N ASN A 191 3.34 -23.31 -2.00
CA ASN A 191 2.87 -22.25 -2.91
C ASN A 191 3.84 -21.06 -2.99
N GLY A 192 4.75 -20.92 -2.03
CA GLY A 192 5.71 -19.81 -2.03
C GLY A 192 6.41 -19.63 -0.69
N ARG A 193 7.29 -18.65 -0.67
CA ARG A 193 8.04 -18.30 0.53
C ARG A 193 8.16 -16.79 0.68
N ILE A 194 8.34 -16.34 1.92
CA ILE A 194 8.73 -14.97 2.23
C ILE A 194 10.26 -14.89 2.19
N PHE A 195 10.79 -13.93 1.44
CA PHE A 195 12.24 -13.72 1.29
C PHE A 195 12.77 -12.83 2.41
N VAL A 196 14.01 -13.05 2.83
CA VAL A 196 14.67 -12.15 3.79
C VAL A 196 15.50 -11.14 3.02
N ASN A 197 15.20 -9.85 3.16
CA ASN A 197 16.02 -8.77 2.62
C ASN A 197 17.03 -8.25 3.67
N GLN A 198 18.06 -7.53 3.24
CA GLN A 198 19.10 -7.03 4.12
C GLN A 198 18.58 -5.97 5.12
N GLY A 199 17.58 -5.18 4.74
CA GLY A 199 16.98 -4.14 5.57
C GLY A 199 15.87 -3.40 4.82
N ALA A 200 14.70 -3.25 5.45
CA ALA A 200 13.49 -2.74 4.79
C ALA A 200 13.67 -1.36 4.18
N ILE A 201 14.22 -0.40 4.93
CA ILE A 201 14.37 0.98 4.46
C ILE A 201 15.25 1.03 3.20
N GLY A 202 16.42 0.38 3.24
CA GLY A 202 17.31 0.30 2.08
C GLY A 202 16.65 -0.39 0.89
N ARG A 203 15.87 -1.46 1.16
CA ARG A 203 15.13 -2.18 0.11
C ARG A 203 14.03 -1.34 -0.52
N LEU A 204 13.28 -0.59 0.27
CA LEU A 204 12.24 0.33 -0.22
C LEU A 204 12.84 1.42 -1.12
N VAL A 205 13.97 2.00 -0.71
CA VAL A 205 14.71 3.00 -1.52
C VAL A 205 15.20 2.37 -2.84
N ASP A 206 15.82 1.18 -2.79
CA ASP A 206 16.27 0.45 -3.98
C ASP A 206 15.12 0.20 -4.97
N LEU A 207 13.96 -0.25 -4.49
CA LEU A 207 12.79 -0.48 -5.33
C LEU A 207 12.24 0.82 -5.94
N GLN A 208 12.17 1.91 -5.16
CA GLN A 208 11.74 3.20 -5.68
C GLN A 208 12.70 3.74 -6.76
N GLN A 209 14.01 3.56 -6.58
CA GLN A 209 15.02 3.91 -7.61
C GLN A 209 14.85 3.09 -8.89
N LYS A 210 14.32 1.87 -8.78
CA LYS A 210 13.96 1.00 -9.92
C LYS A 210 12.59 1.31 -10.51
N GLY A 211 11.94 2.39 -10.07
CA GLY A 211 10.67 2.85 -10.62
C GLY A 211 9.41 2.25 -9.99
N TYR A 212 9.53 1.49 -8.90
CA TYR A 212 8.36 0.98 -8.18
C TYR A 212 7.56 2.10 -7.55
N LYS A 213 6.25 2.05 -7.71
CA LYS A 213 5.31 2.93 -7.02
C LYS A 213 5.18 2.51 -5.57
N TYR A 214 5.33 3.45 -4.66
CA TYR A 214 5.30 3.19 -3.23
C TYR A 214 3.89 3.35 -2.65
N ILE A 215 3.46 2.37 -1.88
CA ILE A 215 2.20 2.39 -1.11
C ILE A 215 2.56 2.14 0.35
N GLN A 216 2.19 3.11 1.22
CA GLN A 216 2.30 2.96 2.67
C GLN A 216 1.07 2.21 3.17
N GLU A 217 1.28 1.09 3.87
CA GLU A 217 0.22 0.32 4.49
C GLU A 217 0.50 0.15 5.98
N GLY A 218 -0.55 0.17 6.78
CA GLY A 218 -0.45 -0.14 8.20
C GLY A 218 -0.70 1.02 9.15
N TRP A 219 -0.99 2.21 8.66
CA TRP A 219 -1.46 3.30 9.53
C TRP A 219 -2.91 3.02 9.94
N VAL A 220 -3.09 2.49 11.13
CA VAL A 220 -4.35 2.59 11.86
C VAL A 220 -4.18 3.76 12.81
N ASP A 221 -5.03 4.76 12.65
CA ASP A 221 -5.09 5.90 13.55
C ASP A 221 -5.51 5.41 14.95
N ASN A 222 -4.54 5.07 15.79
CA ASN A 222 -4.78 4.66 17.17
C ASN A 222 -5.24 5.83 18.07
N ASP A 223 -5.31 7.05 17.55
CA ASP A 223 -5.74 8.21 18.30
C ASP A 223 -7.26 8.26 18.57
N LYS A 224 -8.06 7.44 17.88
CA LYS A 224 -9.51 7.37 18.14
C LYS A 224 -9.90 6.74 19.49
N LYS A 225 -8.99 6.05 20.18
CA LYS A 225 -9.27 5.45 21.50
C LYS A 225 -9.05 6.37 22.71
N LYS A 226 -8.57 7.60 22.52
CA LYS A 226 -8.26 8.52 23.64
C LYS A 226 -9.33 9.59 23.90
N HIS A 227 -10.44 9.59 23.15
CA HIS A 227 -11.46 10.65 23.31
C HIS A 227 -12.80 10.17 23.87
N ASP A 228 -12.90 8.90 24.26
CA ASP A 228 -14.15 8.34 24.83
C ASP A 228 -14.03 7.96 26.33
N ASP A 229 -13.06 8.54 27.09
CA ASP A 229 -12.96 8.45 28.56
C ASP A 229 -13.24 9.81 29.24
#